data_361ff58e6ef3af9bd6d41a9c79eb0631
#
_entry.id   361ff58e6ef3af9bd6d41a9c79eb0631
#
_cell.length_a   1.000
_cell.length_b   1.000
_cell.length_c   1.000
_cell.angle_alpha   90.00
_cell.angle_beta   90.00
_cell.angle_gamma   90.00
#
_symmetry.space_group_name_H-M   'P 1'
#
loop_
_entity.id
_entity.type
_entity.pdbx_description
1 polymer ?
#
loop_
_entity_poly.entity_id
_entity_poly.type
_entity_poly.pdbx_seq_one_letter_code
_entity_poly.pdbx_strand_id
1 'polypeptide(L)'
;MITIISSVSSPAFHCRLPPRDIIQWKSRAPDVETVAPYRMHQSEEESSHMITAELLKRIPLFAGIPDDERGSLAARAADVRLNADEWLILEGQTPSFFALLEGRLSVEKNIAGRDQQLTVFEPGDYFGEVPLLLASPAVASVRALESSRVARLDPLDFHDLISHCRVLNGEIMKTMAQRVSSLQQIVVDTPMAAATLIGRQSDVACLELREFLGRNRVTFAWRDLDDPDGIERLVCDEILASSDEAATAFEGVTLPLVILNDGRRLQAPKPRELADALGLQTAPLHNEYDVVIVGGGPAGLAAAVYGASEGLRTLLVERTACGGQAGTSSRIENYLGFPGGLSGDDLSGKARQQALKFNAELLVARSVVAIDPGDATSPEEAAHTVVLDDDTRLTTKAVILANGVQWRTLDTPGIKRLTGHGVYYGAAGTEAFAVRGCRVHLIGGGNSAGQAAMRLSDYAESVTMLVRGPSLAASMSQYLINQLATKANVTIETHAEVLAAEGSSRLEALQIATGPSRRRERRESEALFVFIGAHAETAWLPPNLIRDQWGYVCTGRDVMDLLEEREAGTWPLERDPYLLETSVPGIFSAGDVRHGSIKRVASSVGEGSMAIAFVHQYLADTRETMLADRVAG
;
A
#
# COMPACT_ATOMS: atom_id res chain seq x y z
N MET A 1 0.08 41.00 -29.67
CA MET A 1 -0.84 41.71 -30.57
C MET A 1 -2.21 41.07 -30.42
N ILE A 2 -3.08 41.80 -29.84
CA ILE A 2 -4.46 41.57 -29.49
C ILE A 2 -5.31 41.29 -30.75
N THR A 3 -6.25 40.37 -30.70
CA THR A 3 -7.59 40.64 -31.25
C THR A 3 -8.59 39.58 -30.77
N ILE A 4 -9.60 40.09 -30.10
CA ILE A 4 -10.90 39.57 -29.64
C ILE A 4 -11.86 39.50 -30.83
N ILE A 5 -12.89 38.64 -30.77
CA ILE A 5 -14.31 38.81 -31.18
C ILE A 5 -15.01 37.46 -30.89
N SER A 6 -15.92 37.32 -29.86
CA SER A 6 -17.37 37.56 -29.76
C SER A 6 -18.19 36.69 -30.74
N SER A 7 -19.25 36.02 -30.44
CA SER A 7 -20.36 36.05 -29.49
C SER A 7 -21.36 34.97 -29.92
N VAL A 8 -21.96 34.20 -29.04
CA VAL A 8 -23.32 33.65 -29.22
C VAL A 8 -24.02 33.56 -27.86
N SER A 9 -25.18 34.12 -27.79
CA SER A 9 -26.09 34.39 -26.71
C SER A 9 -26.74 33.16 -26.11
N SER A 10 -26.86 33.13 -24.78
CA SER A 10 -27.73 32.21 -24.00
C SER A 10 -28.90 32.98 -23.40
N PRO A 11 -30.07 32.38 -23.19
CA PRO A 11 -31.19 33.02 -22.52
C PRO A 11 -31.06 32.88 -20.99
N ALA A 12 -31.35 33.98 -20.33
CA ALA A 12 -31.32 34.16 -18.89
C ALA A 12 -32.48 33.45 -18.19
N PHE A 13 -32.16 32.66 -17.18
CA PHE A 13 -33.10 32.30 -16.12
C PHE A 13 -32.92 33.27 -14.95
N HIS A 14 -33.96 34.06 -14.66
CA HIS A 14 -34.02 34.94 -13.51
C HIS A 14 -34.42 34.15 -12.28
N CYS A 15 -33.50 33.99 -11.34
CA CYS A 15 -33.79 33.59 -9.97
C CYS A 15 -33.64 34.84 -9.07
N ARG A 16 -34.74 35.34 -8.53
CA ARG A 16 -34.76 36.45 -7.56
C ARG A 16 -34.35 35.93 -6.19
N LEU A 17 -33.25 36.44 -5.67
CA LEU A 17 -32.90 36.34 -4.25
C LEU A 17 -33.45 37.53 -3.49
N PRO A 18 -33.93 37.38 -2.23
CA PRO A 18 -34.39 38.49 -1.39
C PRO A 18 -33.17 39.29 -0.86
N PRO A 19 -33.40 40.57 -0.47
CA PRO A 19 -32.34 41.48 -0.09
C PRO A 19 -31.71 41.08 1.25
N ARG A 20 -30.37 41.07 1.29
CA ARG A 20 -29.59 40.92 2.50
C ARG A 20 -29.56 42.21 3.28
N ASP A 21 -30.05 42.23 4.51
CA ASP A 21 -29.84 43.27 5.49
C ASP A 21 -28.36 43.41 5.82
N ILE A 22 -27.80 44.58 5.56
CA ILE A 22 -26.43 44.96 5.92
C ILE A 22 -26.47 45.37 7.40
N ILE A 23 -25.98 44.48 8.28
CA ILE A 23 -25.72 44.85 9.68
C ILE A 23 -24.41 45.64 9.71
N GLN A 24 -24.56 46.98 9.91
CA GLN A 24 -23.44 47.86 10.20
C GLN A 24 -22.94 47.63 11.63
N TRP A 25 -21.74 47.11 11.77
CA TRP A 25 -21.00 47.13 13.05
C TRP A 25 -20.48 48.53 13.31
N LYS A 26 -21.13 49.28 14.23
CA LYS A 26 -20.56 50.48 14.82
C LYS A 26 -19.52 50.08 15.85
N SER A 27 -18.26 50.38 15.57
CA SER A 27 -17.17 50.32 16.53
C SER A 27 -17.41 51.35 17.64
N ARG A 28 -17.71 50.90 18.86
CA ARG A 28 -17.51 51.66 20.08
C ARG A 28 -16.19 51.18 20.70
N ALA A 29 -15.19 52.03 20.69
CA ALA A 29 -14.02 51.86 21.51
C ALA A 29 -14.39 52.14 22.98
N PRO A 30 -14.04 51.28 23.92
CA PRO A 30 -14.07 51.64 25.34
C PRO A 30 -12.83 52.45 25.70
N ASP A 31 -13.04 53.41 26.60
CA ASP A 31 -12.05 54.32 27.13
C ASP A 31 -10.86 53.58 27.75
N VAL A 32 -9.67 54.05 27.44
CA VAL A 32 -8.41 53.56 28.00
C VAL A 32 -8.26 54.12 29.41
N GLU A 33 -8.66 53.33 30.43
CA GLU A 33 -8.14 53.55 31.77
C GLU A 33 -6.72 52.99 31.86
N THR A 34 -5.81 53.83 32.28
CA THR A 34 -4.40 53.58 32.49
C THR A 34 -4.23 52.53 33.64
N VAL A 35 -4.10 51.28 33.27
CA VAL A 35 -3.69 50.24 34.22
C VAL A 35 -2.15 50.19 34.29
N ALA A 36 -1.64 50.30 35.51
CA ALA A 36 -0.23 50.22 35.83
C ALA A 36 0.39 48.92 35.30
N PRO A 37 1.69 48.86 34.97
CA PRO A 37 2.32 47.69 34.38
C PRO A 37 2.24 46.49 35.34
N TYR A 38 1.46 45.50 34.94
CA TYR A 38 1.46 44.19 35.58
C TYR A 38 2.85 43.56 35.39
N ARG A 39 3.60 43.41 36.45
CA ARG A 39 4.80 42.57 36.45
C ARG A 39 4.32 41.15 36.17
N MET A 40 4.55 40.65 34.96
CA MET A 40 4.48 39.23 34.65
C MET A 40 5.52 38.52 35.54
N HIS A 41 5.04 37.82 36.56
CA HIS A 41 5.76 36.68 37.06
C HIS A 41 5.73 35.66 35.95
N GLN A 42 6.81 35.54 35.17
CA GLN A 42 7.05 34.38 34.35
C GLN A 42 7.12 33.19 35.32
N SER A 43 6.09 32.35 35.29
CA SER A 43 6.13 31.08 36.01
C SER A 43 7.21 30.21 35.40
N GLU A 44 8.02 29.60 36.24
CA GLU A 44 9.09 28.67 35.87
C GLU A 44 8.58 27.47 35.00
N GLU A 45 7.28 27.27 34.90
CA GLU A 45 6.65 26.24 34.07
C GLU A 45 6.64 26.53 32.57
N GLU A 46 6.60 27.80 32.09
CA GLU A 46 6.67 28.12 30.65
C GLU A 46 8.09 27.95 30.07
N SER A 47 9.12 27.93 30.88
CA SER A 47 10.51 27.71 30.46
C SER A 47 10.83 26.24 30.13
N SER A 48 9.94 25.30 30.47
CA SER A 48 10.21 23.86 30.32
C SER A 48 9.85 23.30 28.90
N HIS A 49 9.31 24.14 28.01
CA HIS A 49 8.75 23.71 26.71
C HIS A 49 9.60 24.06 25.48
N MET A 50 10.80 24.63 25.65
CA MET A 50 11.66 25.02 24.52
C MET A 50 13.04 24.38 24.60
N ILE A 51 13.58 23.99 23.43
CA ILE A 51 14.99 23.62 23.32
C ILE A 51 15.85 24.89 23.61
N THR A 52 16.80 24.79 24.53
CA THR A 52 17.70 25.89 24.88
C THR A 52 19.14 25.55 24.48
N ALA A 53 19.99 26.60 24.34
CA ALA A 53 21.41 26.42 24.04
C ALA A 53 22.13 25.60 25.14
N GLU A 54 21.71 25.74 26.42
CA GLU A 54 22.25 24.95 27.54
C GLU A 54 21.84 23.48 27.49
N LEU A 55 20.63 23.15 27.00
CA LEU A 55 20.21 21.77 26.76
C LEU A 55 21.04 21.13 25.63
N LEU A 56 21.22 21.84 24.51
CA LEU A 56 22.04 21.36 23.41
C LEU A 56 23.51 21.18 23.80
N LYS A 57 24.04 22.00 24.73
CA LYS A 57 25.42 21.88 25.23
C LYS A 57 25.70 20.54 25.94
N ARG A 58 24.65 19.88 26.45
CA ARG A 58 24.77 18.53 27.06
C ARG A 58 25.03 17.44 26.04
N ILE A 59 24.71 17.69 24.78
CA ILE A 59 25.00 16.77 23.67
C ILE A 59 26.47 16.94 23.29
N PRO A 60 27.32 15.91 23.38
CA PRO A 60 28.75 16.01 23.10
C PRO A 60 29.06 16.62 21.74
N LEU A 61 28.23 16.30 20.73
CA LEU A 61 28.35 16.84 19.38
C LEU A 61 28.28 18.38 19.36
N PHE A 62 27.43 19.00 20.18
CA PHE A 62 27.19 20.44 20.18
C PHE A 62 27.99 21.21 21.24
N ALA A 63 28.76 20.49 22.09
CA ALA A 63 29.51 21.10 23.16
C ALA A 63 30.60 22.05 22.64
N GLY A 64 31.17 21.78 21.47
CA GLY A 64 32.24 22.58 20.85
C GLY A 64 31.77 23.74 19.98
N ILE A 65 30.46 23.96 19.84
CA ILE A 65 29.90 25.06 19.02
C ILE A 65 29.88 26.36 19.84
N PRO A 66 30.18 27.53 19.23
CA PRO A 66 30.00 28.84 19.86
C PRO A 66 28.58 29.05 20.40
N ASP A 67 28.46 29.81 21.50
CA ASP A 67 27.16 29.98 22.18
C ASP A 67 26.09 30.67 21.32
N ASP A 68 26.49 31.59 20.45
CA ASP A 68 25.61 32.27 19.49
C ASP A 68 25.08 31.34 18.40
N GLU A 69 25.94 30.50 17.82
CA GLU A 69 25.54 29.48 16.84
C GLU A 69 24.64 28.43 17.48
N ARG A 70 24.97 27.99 18.72
CA ARG A 70 24.14 27.03 19.47
C ARG A 70 22.79 27.64 19.86
N GLY A 71 22.73 28.94 20.16
CA GLY A 71 21.45 29.66 20.35
C GLY A 71 20.58 29.67 19.09
N SER A 72 21.20 29.92 17.94
CA SER A 72 20.52 29.86 16.64
C SER A 72 20.01 28.45 16.31
N LEU A 73 20.78 27.43 16.64
CA LEU A 73 20.41 26.03 16.47
C LEU A 73 19.23 25.67 17.37
N ALA A 74 19.25 26.07 18.62
CA ALA A 74 18.18 25.83 19.58
C ALA A 74 16.87 26.45 19.14
N ALA A 75 16.90 27.62 18.53
CA ALA A 75 15.69 28.30 18.01
C ALA A 75 15.06 27.61 16.81
N ARG A 76 15.84 26.81 16.04
CA ARG A 76 15.36 26.04 14.88
C ARG A 76 15.01 24.59 15.22
N ALA A 77 15.48 24.09 16.35
CA ALA A 77 15.21 22.72 16.77
C ALA A 77 13.78 22.55 17.30
N ALA A 78 13.06 21.58 16.79
CA ALA A 78 11.76 21.20 17.31
C ALA A 78 11.91 20.31 18.56
N ASP A 79 11.14 20.62 19.63
CA ASP A 79 11.08 19.84 20.87
C ASP A 79 10.05 18.71 20.68
N VAL A 80 10.51 17.48 20.52
CA VAL A 80 9.67 16.29 20.32
C VAL A 80 9.66 15.49 21.61
N ARG A 81 8.46 15.21 22.14
CA ARG A 81 8.24 14.38 23.34
C ARG A 81 7.49 13.12 22.94
N LEU A 82 7.94 12.01 23.47
CA LEU A 82 7.43 10.68 23.19
C LEU A 82 7.03 10.00 24.49
N ASN A 83 5.90 9.34 24.47
CA ASN A 83 5.55 8.39 25.53
C ASN A 83 6.28 7.05 25.31
N ALA A 84 6.30 6.19 26.33
CA ALA A 84 6.81 4.83 26.17
C ALA A 84 6.06 4.12 25.03
N ASP A 85 6.80 3.33 24.24
CA ASP A 85 6.35 2.59 23.07
C ASP A 85 5.92 3.44 21.83
N GLU A 86 6.08 4.76 21.90
CA GLU A 86 5.78 5.64 20.76
C GLU A 86 6.92 5.63 19.73
N TRP A 87 6.54 5.56 18.44
CA TRP A 87 7.49 5.61 17.33
C TRP A 87 7.89 7.04 16.99
N LEU A 88 9.18 7.32 16.98
CA LEU A 88 9.73 8.61 16.54
C LEU A 88 9.84 8.70 15.02
N ILE A 89 10.33 7.64 14.40
CA ILE A 89 10.48 7.51 12.94
C ILE A 89 10.40 6.04 12.56
N LEU A 90 9.81 5.76 11.39
CA LEU A 90 9.75 4.42 10.84
C LEU A 90 10.73 4.27 9.67
N GLU A 91 11.26 3.06 9.48
CA GLU A 91 12.08 2.71 8.32
C GLU A 91 11.37 3.12 7.02
N GLY A 92 12.12 3.72 6.10
CA GLY A 92 11.58 4.21 4.83
C GLY A 92 10.92 5.60 4.87
N GLN A 93 10.77 6.23 6.02
CA GLN A 93 10.27 7.62 6.13
C GLN A 93 11.33 8.65 5.74
N THR A 94 10.88 9.89 5.48
CA THR A 94 11.78 11.03 5.25
C THR A 94 12.62 11.26 6.48
N PRO A 95 13.96 11.24 6.38
CA PRO A 95 14.83 11.37 7.52
C PRO A 95 14.85 12.81 8.08
N SER A 96 15.08 12.93 9.36
CA SER A 96 15.46 14.16 10.05
C SER A 96 16.66 13.85 10.94
N PHE A 97 17.37 14.89 11.40
CA PHE A 97 18.41 14.73 12.40
C PHE A 97 17.80 14.83 13.79
N PHE A 98 18.22 13.96 14.70
CA PHE A 98 17.71 13.89 16.05
C PHE A 98 18.85 13.87 17.06
N ALA A 99 18.66 14.55 18.21
CA ALA A 99 19.54 14.46 19.36
C ALA A 99 18.73 14.13 20.61
N LEU A 100 19.05 13.04 21.29
CA LEU A 100 18.33 12.56 22.46
C LEU A 100 18.74 13.38 23.71
N LEU A 101 17.75 14.02 24.31
CA LEU A 101 17.92 14.87 25.50
C LEU A 101 17.64 14.12 26.81
N GLU A 102 16.55 13.33 26.81
CA GLU A 102 16.06 12.58 27.96
C GLU A 102 15.41 11.27 27.49
N GLY A 103 15.46 10.24 28.36
CA GLY A 103 14.86 8.93 28.08
C GLY A 103 15.79 7.98 27.31
N ARG A 104 15.23 6.90 26.74
CA ARG A 104 15.97 5.91 25.96
C ARG A 104 15.16 5.50 24.73
N LEU A 105 15.85 5.34 23.59
CA LEU A 105 15.23 4.98 22.33
C LEU A 105 15.83 3.68 21.79
N SER A 106 14.98 2.74 21.37
CA SER A 106 15.35 1.52 20.65
C SER A 106 15.43 1.81 19.16
N VAL A 107 16.51 1.39 18.51
CA VAL A 107 16.63 1.35 17.05
C VAL A 107 16.28 -0.05 16.61
N GLU A 108 15.27 -0.16 15.81
CA GLU A 108 14.72 -1.44 15.37
C GLU A 108 14.72 -1.49 13.84
N LYS A 109 15.11 -2.64 13.30
CA LYS A 109 15.07 -2.91 11.87
C LYS A 109 14.23 -4.14 11.63
N ASN A 110 13.31 -4.03 10.67
CA ASN A 110 12.54 -5.19 10.26
C ASN A 110 13.44 -6.09 9.39
N ILE A 111 13.83 -7.23 9.96
CA ILE A 111 14.61 -8.25 9.27
C ILE A 111 13.73 -9.49 9.18
N ALA A 112 13.36 -9.89 7.97
CA ALA A 112 12.54 -11.06 7.70
C ALA A 112 11.18 -11.08 8.42
N GLY A 113 10.53 -9.91 8.53
CA GLY A 113 9.21 -9.78 9.16
C GLY A 113 9.24 -9.69 10.70
N ARG A 114 10.42 -9.68 11.32
CA ARG A 114 10.60 -9.45 12.77
C ARG A 114 11.37 -8.18 13.01
N ASP A 115 10.89 -7.39 13.96
CA ASP A 115 11.62 -6.21 14.39
C ASP A 115 12.76 -6.64 15.30
N GLN A 116 14.00 -6.45 14.81
CA GLN A 116 15.22 -6.74 15.55
C GLN A 116 15.79 -5.46 16.09
N GLN A 117 16.01 -5.41 17.41
CA GLN A 117 16.69 -4.30 18.05
C GLN A 117 18.17 -4.29 17.65
N LEU A 118 18.61 -3.22 17.00
CA LEU A 118 20.00 -3.03 16.58
C LEU A 118 20.84 -2.39 17.67
N THR A 119 20.31 -1.37 18.34
CA THR A 119 20.98 -0.63 19.40
C THR A 119 19.96 0.15 20.23
N VAL A 120 20.43 0.69 21.37
CA VAL A 120 19.66 1.63 22.18
C VAL A 120 20.44 2.92 22.25
N PHE A 121 19.75 4.06 22.06
CA PHE A 121 20.31 5.39 22.26
C PHE A 121 20.02 5.88 23.68
N GLU A 122 21.00 6.57 24.27
CA GLU A 122 20.95 7.18 25.59
C GLU A 122 21.05 8.72 25.49
N PRO A 123 20.70 9.46 26.53
CA PRO A 123 20.82 10.92 26.55
C PRO A 123 22.23 11.37 26.16
N GLY A 124 22.34 12.26 25.18
CA GLY A 124 23.60 12.71 24.59
C GLY A 124 23.90 12.09 23.23
N ASP A 125 23.22 11.02 22.86
CA ASP A 125 23.33 10.42 21.51
C ASP A 125 22.59 11.25 20.47
N TYR A 126 23.01 11.09 19.20
CA TYR A 126 22.35 11.67 18.04
C TYR A 126 22.26 10.64 16.91
N PHE A 127 21.30 10.84 16.01
CA PHE A 127 21.06 9.91 14.90
C PHE A 127 20.30 10.59 13.75
N GLY A 128 20.17 9.89 12.62
CA GLY A 128 19.52 10.39 11.41
C GLY A 128 20.48 11.06 10.42
N GLU A 129 21.77 11.23 10.79
CA GLU A 129 22.80 11.80 9.92
C GLU A 129 23.11 10.92 8.71
N VAL A 130 23.11 9.58 8.88
CA VAL A 130 23.45 8.63 7.81
C VAL A 130 22.48 8.76 6.63
N PRO A 131 21.16 8.62 6.81
CA PRO A 131 20.22 8.76 5.69
C PRO A 131 20.19 10.18 5.11
N LEU A 132 20.41 11.23 5.92
CA LEU A 132 20.47 12.61 5.43
C LEU A 132 21.67 12.85 4.51
N LEU A 133 22.85 12.37 4.90
CA LEU A 133 24.08 12.52 4.10
C LEU A 133 24.10 11.64 2.85
N LEU A 134 23.45 10.47 2.90
CA LEU A 134 23.32 9.57 1.76
C LEU A 134 22.12 9.89 0.87
N ALA A 135 21.33 10.93 1.18
CA ALA A 135 20.09 11.28 0.49
C ALA A 135 19.14 10.07 0.35
N SER A 136 19.07 9.24 1.39
CA SER A 136 18.26 8.03 1.44
C SER A 136 17.13 8.16 2.47
N PRO A 137 16.06 7.37 2.39
CA PRO A 137 15.08 7.23 3.47
C PRO A 137 15.71 6.71 4.76
N ALA A 138 14.98 6.82 5.88
CA ALA A 138 15.39 6.26 7.16
C ALA A 138 15.67 4.76 7.04
N VAL A 139 16.85 4.33 7.48
CA VAL A 139 17.35 2.95 7.27
C VAL A 139 16.88 1.96 8.36
N ALA A 140 16.28 2.47 9.43
CA ALA A 140 15.72 1.71 10.55
C ALA A 140 14.64 2.55 11.24
N SER A 141 13.79 1.89 12.03
CA SER A 141 12.76 2.52 12.86
C SER A 141 13.33 2.86 14.24
N VAL A 142 12.80 3.90 14.89
CA VAL A 142 13.22 4.30 16.25
C VAL A 142 12.00 4.46 17.13
N ARG A 143 11.97 3.75 18.27
CA ARG A 143 10.88 3.72 19.23
C ARG A 143 11.34 4.11 20.62
N ALA A 144 10.50 4.83 21.37
CA ALA A 144 10.77 5.18 22.75
C ALA A 144 10.57 3.98 23.68
N LEU A 145 11.57 3.65 24.49
CA LEU A 145 11.48 2.61 25.53
C LEU A 145 10.83 3.14 26.82
N GLU A 146 10.90 4.43 27.03
CA GLU A 146 10.34 5.15 28.16
C GLU A 146 9.97 6.58 27.71
N SER A 147 9.34 7.37 28.57
CA SER A 147 9.08 8.78 28.25
C SER A 147 10.38 9.47 27.85
N SER A 148 10.43 9.98 26.63
CA SER A 148 11.68 10.48 26.02
C SER A 148 11.49 11.86 25.42
N ARG A 149 12.58 12.65 25.38
CA ARG A 149 12.62 13.99 24.82
C ARG A 149 13.74 14.12 23.81
N VAL A 150 13.44 14.62 22.63
CA VAL A 150 14.35 14.65 21.48
C VAL A 150 14.34 16.03 20.83
N ALA A 151 15.50 16.57 20.52
CA ALA A 151 15.65 17.73 19.64
C ALA A 151 15.69 17.25 18.19
N ARG A 152 14.76 17.72 17.35
CA ARG A 152 14.71 17.41 15.91
C ARG A 152 15.14 18.61 15.09
N LEU A 153 16.01 18.37 14.10
CA LEU A 153 16.34 19.32 13.05
C LEU A 153 15.84 18.80 11.70
N ASP A 154 15.20 19.67 10.96
CA ASP A 154 14.78 19.35 9.60
C ASP A 154 15.98 19.25 8.64
N PRO A 155 15.85 18.54 7.49
CA PRO A 155 16.97 18.29 6.59
C PRO A 155 17.73 19.54 6.14
N LEU A 156 17.02 20.64 5.88
CA LEU A 156 17.63 21.90 5.44
C LEU A 156 18.48 22.53 6.55
N ASP A 157 17.97 22.56 7.79
CA ASP A 157 18.68 23.09 8.95
C ASP A 157 19.91 22.24 9.29
N PHE A 158 19.83 20.92 9.14
CA PHE A 158 20.96 20.03 9.30
C PHE A 158 22.03 20.27 8.24
N HIS A 159 21.67 20.39 6.95
CA HIS A 159 22.63 20.69 5.89
C HIS A 159 23.28 22.06 6.06
N ASP A 160 22.54 23.07 6.48
CA ASP A 160 23.06 24.39 6.79
C ASP A 160 24.10 24.31 7.93
N LEU A 161 23.76 23.61 9.00
CA LEU A 161 24.63 23.38 10.16
C LEU A 161 25.98 22.75 9.79
N ILE A 162 25.96 21.63 9.04
CA ILE A 162 27.20 20.93 8.65
C ILE A 162 28.01 21.72 7.61
N SER A 163 27.38 22.58 6.81
CA SER A 163 28.05 23.40 5.82
C SER A 163 28.85 24.53 6.44
N HIS A 164 28.40 25.09 7.55
CA HIS A 164 29.01 26.22 8.21
C HIS A 164 29.96 25.83 9.37
N CYS A 165 29.73 24.70 10.03
CA CYS A 165 30.53 24.26 11.17
C CYS A 165 31.46 23.09 10.83
N ARG A 166 32.77 23.41 10.57
CA ARG A 166 33.79 22.41 10.20
C ARG A 166 34.05 21.35 11.27
N VAL A 167 33.92 21.71 12.53
CA VAL A 167 34.15 20.79 13.67
C VAL A 167 33.05 19.72 13.69
N LEU A 168 31.80 20.14 13.54
CA LEU A 168 30.66 19.21 13.46
C LEU A 168 30.73 18.28 12.25
N ASN A 169 31.09 18.84 11.11
CA ASN A 169 31.21 18.04 9.87
C ASN A 169 32.23 16.90 10.09
N GLY A 170 33.37 17.17 10.69
CA GLY A 170 34.40 16.17 10.99
C GLY A 170 33.92 15.06 11.92
N GLU A 171 33.23 15.41 13.01
CA GLU A 171 32.72 14.43 13.98
C GLU A 171 31.55 13.62 13.41
N ILE A 172 30.63 14.26 12.69
CA ILE A 172 29.50 13.57 12.03
C ILE A 172 30.01 12.59 10.98
N MET A 173 30.96 12.99 10.14
CA MET A 173 31.55 12.10 9.12
C MET A 173 32.27 10.91 9.72
N LYS A 174 32.97 11.10 10.84
CA LYS A 174 33.65 10.03 11.57
C LYS A 174 32.63 9.02 12.14
N THR A 175 31.59 9.52 12.80
CA THR A 175 30.51 8.69 13.36
C THR A 175 29.74 7.95 12.27
N MET A 176 29.45 8.63 11.13
CA MET A 176 28.83 8.02 9.98
C MET A 176 29.66 6.84 9.45
N ALA A 177 30.97 7.03 9.27
CA ALA A 177 31.86 5.97 8.80
C ALA A 177 31.84 4.74 9.74
N GLN A 178 31.85 4.97 11.03
CA GLN A 178 31.75 3.91 12.04
C GLN A 178 30.38 3.19 11.98
N ARG A 179 29.27 3.93 11.90
CA ARG A 179 27.92 3.37 11.86
C ARG A 179 27.65 2.61 10.57
N VAL A 180 28.10 3.13 9.41
CA VAL A 180 28.01 2.42 8.13
C VAL A 180 28.80 1.11 8.18
N SER A 181 30.01 1.13 8.74
CA SER A 181 30.81 -0.08 8.92
C SER A 181 30.13 -1.09 9.85
N SER A 182 29.53 -0.63 10.95
CA SER A 182 28.78 -1.50 11.87
C SER A 182 27.51 -2.07 11.22
N LEU A 183 26.79 -1.25 10.45
CA LEU A 183 25.63 -1.71 9.68
C LEU A 183 26.01 -2.73 8.61
N GLN A 184 27.16 -2.53 7.94
CA GLN A 184 27.70 -3.52 6.99
C GLN A 184 28.06 -4.81 7.68
N GLN A 185 28.62 -4.76 8.89
CA GLN A 185 28.98 -5.94 9.68
C GLN A 185 27.74 -6.70 10.17
N ILE A 186 26.69 -5.99 10.62
CA ILE A 186 25.39 -6.59 10.97
C ILE A 186 24.73 -7.24 9.74
N VAL A 187 24.83 -6.62 8.56
CA VAL A 187 24.32 -7.19 7.30
C VAL A 187 25.11 -8.43 6.86
N VAL A 188 26.40 -8.49 7.17
CA VAL A 188 27.26 -9.67 6.87
C VAL A 188 27.01 -10.80 7.85
N ASP A 189 26.76 -10.48 9.14
CA ASP A 189 26.55 -11.49 10.20
C ASP A 189 25.08 -11.92 10.34
N THR A 190 24.13 -11.23 9.66
CA THR A 190 22.71 -11.62 9.66
C THR A 190 22.42 -12.39 8.36
N PRO A 191 21.79 -13.58 8.42
CA PRO A 191 21.35 -14.25 7.21
C PRO A 191 20.48 -13.30 6.39
N MET A 192 20.97 -12.89 5.21
CA MET A 192 20.33 -11.90 4.35
C MET A 192 18.94 -12.32 3.85
N ALA A 193 18.56 -13.57 4.05
CA ALA A 193 17.30 -14.14 3.59
C ALA A 193 16.62 -14.91 4.71
N ALA A 194 15.32 -14.65 4.92
CA ALA A 194 14.49 -15.45 5.83
C ALA A 194 14.25 -16.87 5.30
N ALA A 195 14.38 -17.05 3.99
CA ALA A 195 14.23 -18.31 3.30
C ALA A 195 15.07 -18.36 2.03
N THR A 196 15.51 -19.56 1.65
CA THR A 196 16.04 -19.85 0.31
C THR A 196 14.98 -20.64 -0.45
N LEU A 197 14.54 -20.08 -1.58
CA LEU A 197 13.58 -20.72 -2.49
C LEU A 197 14.35 -21.35 -3.65
N ILE A 198 14.20 -22.64 -3.84
CA ILE A 198 14.88 -23.44 -4.85
C ILE A 198 13.85 -24.01 -5.81
N GLY A 199 14.06 -23.84 -7.10
CA GLY A 199 13.15 -24.37 -8.10
C GLY A 199 13.53 -23.95 -9.50
N ARG A 200 12.58 -23.99 -10.42
CA ARG A 200 12.76 -23.60 -11.82
C ARG A 200 12.03 -22.33 -12.13
N GLN A 201 12.65 -21.44 -12.91
CA GLN A 201 12.01 -20.17 -13.30
C GLN A 201 10.72 -20.40 -14.09
N SER A 202 10.63 -21.50 -14.82
CA SER A 202 9.46 -21.87 -15.62
C SER A 202 8.29 -22.49 -14.80
N ASP A 203 8.48 -22.76 -13.51
CA ASP A 203 7.47 -23.38 -12.66
C ASP A 203 6.52 -22.32 -12.08
N VAL A 204 5.22 -22.50 -12.31
CA VAL A 204 4.15 -21.59 -11.83
C VAL A 204 4.16 -21.49 -10.30
N ALA A 205 4.37 -22.60 -9.58
CA ALA A 205 4.41 -22.60 -8.13
C ALA A 205 5.62 -21.81 -7.60
N CYS A 206 6.77 -21.88 -8.29
CA CYS A 206 7.93 -21.04 -7.96
C CYS A 206 7.63 -19.55 -8.15
N LEU A 207 6.94 -19.20 -9.24
CA LEU A 207 6.55 -17.81 -9.50
C LEU A 207 5.58 -17.31 -8.43
N GLU A 208 4.55 -18.08 -8.10
CA GLU A 208 3.56 -17.73 -7.06
C GLU A 208 4.23 -17.49 -5.70
N LEU A 209 5.16 -18.36 -5.28
CA LEU A 209 5.86 -18.18 -4.01
C LEU A 209 6.83 -17.01 -4.01
N ARG A 210 7.52 -16.74 -5.12
CA ARG A 210 8.39 -15.57 -5.26
C ARG A 210 7.58 -14.26 -5.18
N GLU A 211 6.43 -14.22 -5.85
CA GLU A 211 5.52 -13.09 -5.80
C GLU A 211 4.95 -12.91 -4.39
N PHE A 212 4.51 -14.00 -3.75
CA PHE A 212 4.01 -14.00 -2.38
C PHE A 212 5.05 -13.46 -1.39
N LEU A 213 6.28 -13.97 -1.42
CA LEU A 213 7.37 -13.53 -0.56
C LEU A 213 7.72 -12.05 -0.78
N GLY A 214 7.88 -11.65 -2.05
CA GLY A 214 8.20 -10.27 -2.42
C GLY A 214 7.13 -9.29 -1.95
N ARG A 215 5.85 -9.58 -2.20
CA ARG A 215 4.73 -8.72 -1.80
C ARG A 215 4.51 -8.63 -0.29
N ASN A 216 4.85 -9.71 0.45
CA ASN A 216 4.84 -9.69 1.91
C ASN A 216 6.12 -9.11 2.52
N ARG A 217 7.07 -8.62 1.66
CA ARG A 217 8.35 -8.02 2.07
C ARG A 217 9.24 -8.98 2.87
N VAL A 218 9.13 -10.26 2.57
CA VAL A 218 10.01 -11.28 3.10
C VAL A 218 11.26 -11.33 2.22
N THR A 219 12.41 -11.09 2.81
CA THR A 219 13.69 -11.23 2.11
C THR A 219 13.99 -12.70 1.88
N PHE A 220 14.22 -13.09 0.63
CA PHE A 220 14.53 -14.48 0.29
C PHE A 220 15.63 -14.57 -0.78
N ALA A 221 16.36 -15.66 -0.75
CA ALA A 221 17.31 -16.01 -1.80
C ALA A 221 16.61 -16.89 -2.85
N TRP A 222 16.73 -16.54 -4.13
CA TRP A 222 16.24 -17.37 -5.22
C TRP A 222 17.41 -18.19 -5.81
N ARG A 223 17.21 -19.48 -5.98
CA ARG A 223 18.15 -20.42 -6.60
C ARG A 223 17.44 -21.14 -7.75
N ASP A 224 17.81 -20.79 -8.97
CA ASP A 224 17.26 -21.38 -10.18
C ASP A 224 18.07 -22.63 -10.55
N LEU A 225 17.40 -23.77 -10.67
CA LEU A 225 18.02 -25.03 -11.04
C LEU A 225 18.31 -25.13 -12.55
N ASP A 226 17.76 -24.23 -13.36
CA ASP A 226 18.04 -24.15 -14.79
C ASP A 226 19.19 -23.17 -15.12
N ASP A 227 19.67 -22.42 -14.11
CA ASP A 227 20.76 -21.46 -14.22
C ASP A 227 22.04 -21.99 -13.57
N PRO A 228 23.16 -22.14 -14.31
CA PRO A 228 24.44 -22.55 -13.74
C PRO A 228 24.90 -21.72 -12.55
N ASP A 229 24.69 -20.40 -12.60
CA ASP A 229 25.02 -19.49 -11.49
C ASP A 229 24.15 -19.79 -10.25
N GLY A 230 22.88 -20.19 -10.46
CA GLY A 230 21.99 -20.63 -9.40
C GLY A 230 22.48 -21.88 -8.69
N ILE A 231 22.99 -22.86 -9.46
CA ILE A 231 23.56 -24.10 -8.94
C ILE A 231 24.87 -23.82 -8.18
N GLU A 232 25.75 -22.98 -8.71
CA GLU A 232 27.01 -22.60 -8.04
C GLU A 232 26.73 -21.95 -6.67
N ARG A 233 25.70 -21.11 -6.59
CA ARG A 233 25.28 -20.50 -5.33
C ARG A 233 24.73 -21.50 -4.32
N LEU A 234 24.10 -22.59 -4.77
CA LEU A 234 23.68 -23.69 -3.85
C LEU A 234 24.88 -24.38 -3.21
N VAL A 235 26.01 -24.47 -3.91
CA VAL A 235 27.27 -24.99 -3.34
C VAL A 235 27.87 -23.98 -2.37
N CYS A 236 27.86 -22.67 -2.72
CA CYS A 236 28.32 -21.61 -1.81
C CYS A 236 27.48 -21.51 -0.53
N ASP A 237 26.17 -21.78 -0.63
CA ASP A 237 25.24 -21.80 0.51
C ASP A 237 25.32 -23.11 1.33
N GLU A 238 26.26 -24.01 1.01
CA GLU A 238 26.44 -25.33 1.64
C GLU A 238 25.19 -26.26 1.53
N ILE A 239 24.31 -25.98 0.59
CA ILE A 239 23.10 -26.80 0.32
C ILE A 239 23.47 -28.02 -0.53
N LEU A 240 24.46 -27.87 -1.41
CA LEU A 240 25.07 -28.93 -2.23
C LEU A 240 26.56 -29.05 -1.91
N ALA A 241 27.10 -30.26 -1.95
CA ALA A 241 28.54 -30.46 -1.76
C ALA A 241 29.35 -30.15 -3.04
N SER A 242 28.73 -30.31 -4.22
CA SER A 242 29.32 -29.96 -5.51
C SER A 242 28.24 -29.66 -6.55
N SER A 243 28.61 -28.94 -7.63
CA SER A 243 27.70 -28.65 -8.75
C SER A 243 27.26 -29.92 -9.49
N ASP A 244 28.08 -30.98 -9.48
CA ASP A 244 27.77 -32.24 -10.14
C ASP A 244 26.66 -33.04 -9.44
N GLU A 245 26.41 -32.74 -8.16
CA GLU A 245 25.32 -33.36 -7.38
C GLU A 245 23.94 -32.73 -7.71
N ALA A 246 23.88 -31.58 -8.34
CA ALA A 246 22.62 -30.85 -8.54
C ALA A 246 21.56 -31.68 -9.29
N ALA A 247 22.00 -32.53 -10.22
CA ALA A 247 21.08 -33.37 -10.99
C ALA A 247 20.41 -34.48 -10.13
N THR A 248 21.10 -34.97 -9.10
CA THR A 248 20.63 -36.09 -8.25
C THR A 248 20.13 -35.62 -6.89
N ALA A 249 20.63 -34.52 -6.38
CA ALA A 249 20.27 -33.99 -5.05
C ALA A 249 18.78 -33.64 -4.89
N PHE A 250 18.12 -33.32 -5.98
CA PHE A 250 16.69 -32.99 -6.01
C PHE A 250 15.83 -34.09 -6.64
N GLU A 251 16.40 -35.28 -6.91
CA GLU A 251 15.61 -36.43 -7.35
C GLU A 251 14.66 -36.88 -6.21
N GLY A 252 13.35 -36.94 -6.53
CA GLY A 252 12.31 -37.26 -5.54
C GLY A 252 11.89 -36.11 -4.62
N VAL A 253 12.50 -34.92 -4.76
CA VAL A 253 12.06 -33.69 -4.06
C VAL A 253 10.99 -32.97 -4.87
N THR A 254 9.86 -32.67 -4.24
CA THR A 254 8.81 -31.89 -4.89
C THR A 254 9.20 -30.41 -4.84
N LEU A 255 9.38 -29.81 -6.02
CA LEU A 255 9.67 -28.39 -6.16
C LEU A 255 8.38 -27.55 -6.18
N PRO A 256 8.44 -26.27 -5.79
CA PRO A 256 9.58 -25.55 -5.21
C PRO A 256 9.96 -26.05 -3.81
N LEU A 257 11.25 -26.09 -3.51
CA LEU A 257 11.76 -26.35 -2.17
C LEU A 257 12.07 -25.02 -1.48
N VAL A 258 11.53 -24.82 -0.29
CA VAL A 258 11.84 -23.66 0.56
C VAL A 258 12.64 -24.12 1.77
N ILE A 259 13.81 -23.54 1.97
CA ILE A 259 14.64 -23.76 3.16
C ILE A 259 14.60 -22.50 3.99
N LEU A 260 14.07 -22.60 5.20
CA LEU A 260 14.01 -21.50 6.14
C LEU A 260 15.36 -21.29 6.84
N ASN A 261 15.58 -20.12 7.40
CA ASN A 261 16.81 -19.78 8.13
C ASN A 261 17.05 -20.66 9.39
N ASP A 262 16.02 -21.32 9.90
CA ASP A 262 16.10 -22.29 11.01
C ASP A 262 16.38 -23.72 10.54
N GLY A 263 16.60 -23.92 9.24
CA GLY A 263 16.91 -25.21 8.62
C GLY A 263 15.69 -26.07 8.26
N ARG A 264 14.46 -25.64 8.59
CA ARG A 264 13.24 -26.35 8.15
C ARG A 264 13.12 -26.33 6.63
N ARG A 265 12.72 -27.47 6.06
CA ARG A 265 12.52 -27.64 4.61
C ARG A 265 11.06 -27.88 4.30
N LEU A 266 10.50 -27.08 3.40
CA LEU A 266 9.11 -27.19 2.93
C LEU A 266 9.13 -27.54 1.44
N GLN A 267 8.45 -28.61 1.05
CA GLN A 267 8.34 -29.04 -0.35
C GLN A 267 7.00 -28.59 -0.92
N ALA A 268 7.03 -27.84 -2.01
CA ALA A 268 5.86 -27.25 -2.67
C ALA A 268 4.83 -26.65 -1.67
N PRO A 269 5.27 -25.80 -0.70
CA PRO A 269 4.37 -25.29 0.30
C PRO A 269 3.31 -24.39 -0.36
N LYS A 270 2.10 -24.41 0.17
CA LYS A 270 1.09 -23.41 -0.16
C LYS A 270 1.47 -22.06 0.47
N PRO A 271 1.02 -20.93 -0.08
CA PRO A 271 1.30 -19.60 0.49
C PRO A 271 1.00 -19.48 1.98
N ARG A 272 -0.09 -20.07 2.46
CA ARG A 272 -0.46 -20.07 3.89
C ARG A 272 0.53 -20.85 4.74
N GLU A 273 0.91 -22.07 4.33
CA GLU A 273 1.88 -22.89 5.02
C GLU A 273 3.23 -22.19 5.14
N LEU A 274 3.64 -21.51 4.06
CA LEU A 274 4.84 -20.70 4.05
C LEU A 274 4.71 -19.46 4.97
N ALA A 275 3.55 -18.79 4.95
CA ALA A 275 3.27 -17.65 5.84
C ALA A 275 3.37 -18.06 7.32
N ASP A 276 2.73 -19.16 7.70
CA ASP A 276 2.79 -19.73 9.06
C ASP A 276 4.23 -20.05 9.47
N ALA A 277 4.98 -20.70 8.58
CA ALA A 277 6.36 -21.09 8.82
C ALA A 277 7.31 -19.89 8.97
N LEU A 278 7.03 -18.79 8.30
CA LEU A 278 7.75 -17.52 8.40
C LEU A 278 7.29 -16.64 9.56
N GLY A 279 6.22 -17.02 10.27
CA GLY A 279 5.68 -16.28 11.40
C GLY A 279 4.92 -15.01 10.98
N LEU A 280 4.37 -14.98 9.75
CA LEU A 280 3.43 -13.93 9.35
C LEU A 280 2.11 -14.10 10.10
N GLN A 281 1.37 -13.00 10.27
CA GLN A 281 0.07 -13.03 10.96
C GLN A 281 -0.98 -13.69 10.08
N THR A 282 -1.33 -14.95 10.38
CA THR A 282 -2.33 -15.76 9.65
C THR A 282 -3.51 -16.17 10.53
N ALA A 283 -3.37 -16.08 11.84
CA ALA A 283 -4.42 -16.40 12.81
C ALA A 283 -4.91 -15.12 13.51
N PRO A 284 -6.23 -14.97 13.71
CA PRO A 284 -6.79 -13.81 14.41
C PRO A 284 -6.42 -13.84 15.90
N LEU A 285 -6.15 -12.65 16.47
CA LEU A 285 -5.86 -12.48 17.90
C LEU A 285 -7.14 -12.48 18.75
N HIS A 286 -8.25 -12.13 18.15
CA HIS A 286 -9.55 -12.02 18.82
C HIS A 286 -10.63 -12.74 18.01
N ASN A 287 -11.75 -13.06 18.67
CA ASN A 287 -12.94 -13.62 18.02
C ASN A 287 -14.01 -12.54 17.71
N GLU A 288 -13.86 -11.36 18.31
CA GLU A 288 -14.82 -10.26 18.20
C GLU A 288 -14.11 -8.97 17.78
N TYR A 289 -14.70 -8.28 16.80
CA TYR A 289 -14.20 -7.02 16.24
C TYR A 289 -15.31 -5.98 16.13
N ASP A 290 -14.96 -4.70 16.12
CA ASP A 290 -15.90 -3.64 15.77
C ASP A 290 -16.11 -3.59 14.26
N VAL A 291 -15.03 -3.81 13.50
CA VAL A 291 -15.07 -3.87 12.04
C VAL A 291 -14.12 -4.92 11.48
N VAL A 292 -14.62 -5.73 10.55
CA VAL A 292 -13.82 -6.65 9.72
C VAL A 292 -13.77 -6.11 8.28
N ILE A 293 -12.57 -5.95 7.76
CA ILE A 293 -12.31 -5.44 6.42
C ILE A 293 -11.85 -6.60 5.54
N VAL A 294 -12.54 -6.82 4.42
CA VAL A 294 -12.24 -7.91 3.49
C VAL A 294 -11.48 -7.36 2.29
N GLY A 295 -10.19 -7.65 2.22
CA GLY A 295 -9.27 -7.22 1.16
C GLY A 295 -8.32 -6.10 1.59
N GLY A 296 -7.03 -6.30 1.34
CA GLY A 296 -5.92 -5.41 1.71
C GLY A 296 -5.46 -4.48 0.58
N GLY A 297 -6.35 -4.14 -0.37
CA GLY A 297 -6.09 -3.11 -1.39
C GLY A 297 -6.12 -1.69 -0.81
N PRO A 298 -5.97 -0.63 -1.65
CA PRO A 298 -5.96 0.76 -1.18
C PRO A 298 -7.18 1.16 -0.34
N ALA A 299 -8.38 0.67 -0.69
CA ALA A 299 -9.60 0.93 0.07
C ALA A 299 -9.56 0.26 1.46
N GLY A 300 -9.18 -1.02 1.50
CA GLY A 300 -9.11 -1.77 2.77
C GLY A 300 -8.01 -1.25 3.68
N LEU A 301 -6.83 -0.92 3.14
CA LEU A 301 -5.74 -0.33 3.94
C LEU A 301 -6.13 1.05 4.50
N ALA A 302 -6.81 1.89 3.71
CA ALA A 302 -7.33 3.16 4.20
C ALA A 302 -8.35 2.93 5.33
N ALA A 303 -9.32 2.03 5.13
CA ALA A 303 -10.28 1.68 6.17
C ALA A 303 -9.58 1.14 7.43
N ALA A 304 -8.53 0.32 7.30
CA ALA A 304 -7.78 -0.20 8.44
C ALA A 304 -7.06 0.93 9.22
N VAL A 305 -6.44 1.88 8.50
CA VAL A 305 -5.78 3.03 9.12
C VAL A 305 -6.78 3.88 9.90
N TYR A 306 -7.90 4.27 9.26
CA TYR A 306 -8.89 5.13 9.91
C TYR A 306 -9.62 4.40 11.03
N GLY A 307 -10.09 3.17 10.82
CA GLY A 307 -10.79 2.39 11.85
C GLY A 307 -9.96 2.22 13.11
N ALA A 308 -8.71 1.82 12.98
CA ALA A 308 -7.82 1.65 14.13
C ALA A 308 -7.42 2.97 14.78
N SER A 309 -7.11 4.02 13.99
CA SER A 309 -6.74 5.35 14.53
C SER A 309 -7.90 6.04 15.26
N GLU A 310 -9.14 5.69 14.94
CA GLU A 310 -10.36 6.21 15.57
C GLU A 310 -10.88 5.29 16.69
N GLY A 311 -10.09 4.28 17.09
CA GLY A 311 -10.32 3.45 18.27
C GLY A 311 -11.22 2.24 18.05
N LEU A 312 -11.55 1.87 16.81
CA LEU A 312 -12.25 0.62 16.53
C LEU A 312 -11.28 -0.56 16.60
N ARG A 313 -11.73 -1.67 17.19
CA ARG A 313 -11.03 -2.95 17.07
C ARG A 313 -11.19 -3.44 15.63
N THR A 314 -10.14 -3.24 14.83
CA THR A 314 -10.14 -3.39 13.38
C THR A 314 -9.32 -4.59 12.94
N LEU A 315 -9.94 -5.49 12.18
CA LEU A 315 -9.28 -6.61 11.50
C LEU A 315 -9.37 -6.41 10.00
N LEU A 316 -8.24 -6.56 9.31
CA LEU A 316 -8.17 -6.67 7.86
C LEU A 316 -7.76 -8.09 7.47
N VAL A 317 -8.51 -8.72 6.57
CA VAL A 317 -8.22 -10.06 6.02
C VAL A 317 -7.83 -9.93 4.56
N GLU A 318 -6.61 -10.38 4.22
CA GLU A 318 -6.06 -10.33 2.87
C GLU A 318 -5.64 -11.73 2.40
N ARG A 319 -6.07 -12.08 1.19
CA ARG A 319 -5.88 -13.42 0.61
C ARG A 319 -4.42 -13.75 0.31
N THR A 320 -3.63 -12.77 -0.11
CA THR A 320 -2.23 -12.97 -0.50
C THR A 320 -1.30 -12.02 0.23
N ALA A 321 -1.33 -10.75 -0.13
CA ALA A 321 -0.50 -9.70 0.45
C ALA A 321 -1.16 -8.34 0.27
N CYS A 322 -0.96 -7.45 1.23
CA CYS A 322 -1.47 -6.09 1.18
C CYS A 322 -1.02 -5.34 -0.08
N GLY A 323 -1.87 -4.41 -0.55
CA GLY A 323 -1.64 -3.57 -1.72
C GLY A 323 -2.62 -3.83 -2.87
N GLY A 324 -3.24 -5.01 -2.93
CA GLY A 324 -4.17 -5.37 -3.99
C GLY A 324 -3.53 -5.21 -5.37
N GLN A 325 -4.31 -4.81 -6.37
CA GLN A 325 -3.80 -4.57 -7.73
C GLN A 325 -2.92 -3.30 -7.81
N ALA A 326 -3.16 -2.30 -6.97
CA ALA A 326 -2.31 -1.11 -6.95
C ALA A 326 -0.88 -1.45 -6.52
N GLY A 327 -0.71 -2.41 -5.60
CA GLY A 327 0.60 -2.87 -5.13
C GLY A 327 1.49 -3.46 -6.23
N THR A 328 0.91 -3.97 -7.32
CA THR A 328 1.68 -4.49 -8.47
C THR A 328 2.07 -3.42 -9.50
N SER A 329 1.56 -2.19 -9.35
CA SER A 329 1.89 -1.10 -10.26
C SER A 329 3.34 -0.65 -10.08
N SER A 330 4.12 -0.67 -11.17
CA SER A 330 5.53 -0.27 -11.13
C SER A 330 5.72 1.22 -10.78
N ARG A 331 4.76 2.08 -11.16
CA ARG A 331 4.80 3.51 -10.87
C ARG A 331 3.40 4.13 -10.88
N ILE A 332 3.08 4.86 -9.82
CA ILE A 332 1.87 5.65 -9.65
C ILE A 332 2.29 7.12 -9.65
N GLU A 333 1.98 7.87 -10.70
CA GLU A 333 2.41 9.27 -10.86
C GLU A 333 1.33 10.28 -10.48
N ASN A 334 0.08 9.85 -10.40
CA ASN A 334 -1.09 10.70 -10.17
C ASN A 334 -1.67 10.55 -8.76
N TYR A 335 -0.91 10.04 -7.81
CA TYR A 335 -1.29 10.03 -6.41
C TYR A 335 -0.78 11.31 -5.73
N LEU A 336 -1.70 12.06 -5.11
CA LEU A 336 -1.41 13.36 -4.51
C LEU A 336 -0.35 13.25 -3.41
N GLY A 337 0.60 14.21 -3.39
CA GLY A 337 1.68 14.26 -2.40
C GLY A 337 2.99 13.63 -2.86
N PHE A 338 3.02 12.98 -4.03
CA PHE A 338 4.21 12.33 -4.57
C PHE A 338 4.57 12.86 -5.97
N PRO A 339 5.20 14.05 -6.07
CA PRO A 339 5.48 14.71 -7.36
C PRO A 339 6.42 13.90 -8.27
N GLY A 340 7.29 13.06 -7.68
CA GLY A 340 8.15 12.14 -8.41
C GLY A 340 7.49 10.80 -8.76
N GLY A 341 6.23 10.59 -8.37
CA GLY A 341 5.60 9.28 -8.39
C GLY A 341 6.19 8.34 -7.33
N LEU A 342 5.55 7.18 -7.15
CA LEU A 342 6.05 6.10 -6.31
C LEU A 342 5.58 4.75 -6.86
N SER A 343 6.23 3.65 -6.47
CA SER A 343 5.72 2.32 -6.81
C SER A 343 4.45 1.99 -6.02
N GLY A 344 3.63 1.11 -6.57
CA GLY A 344 2.47 0.60 -5.84
C GLY A 344 2.87 -0.18 -4.59
N ASP A 345 4.00 -0.88 -4.64
CA ASP A 345 4.56 -1.59 -3.50
C ASP A 345 4.99 -0.64 -2.37
N ASP A 346 5.68 0.47 -2.69
CA ASP A 346 6.05 1.47 -1.70
C ASP A 346 4.83 2.12 -1.06
N LEU A 347 3.80 2.46 -1.86
CA LEU A 347 2.56 3.04 -1.34
C LEU A 347 1.87 2.06 -0.39
N SER A 348 1.74 0.81 -0.80
CA SER A 348 1.09 -0.24 -0.02
C SER A 348 1.85 -0.56 1.26
N GLY A 349 3.18 -0.61 1.18
CA GLY A 349 4.04 -0.82 2.34
C GLY A 349 3.92 0.29 3.38
N LYS A 350 3.89 1.56 2.94
CA LYS A 350 3.66 2.71 3.83
C LYS A 350 2.28 2.66 4.48
N ALA A 351 1.23 2.33 3.71
CA ALA A 351 -0.13 2.20 4.23
C ALA A 351 -0.24 1.04 5.24
N ARG A 352 0.39 -0.12 4.95
CA ARG A 352 0.46 -1.24 5.88
C ARG A 352 1.15 -0.86 7.20
N GLN A 353 2.30 -0.20 7.13
CA GLN A 353 3.02 0.29 8.32
C GLN A 353 2.16 1.27 9.13
N GLN A 354 1.43 2.16 8.44
CA GLN A 354 0.53 3.10 9.09
C GLN A 354 -0.63 2.41 9.80
N ALA A 355 -1.25 1.39 9.20
CA ALA A 355 -2.30 0.59 9.83
C ALA A 355 -1.78 -0.12 11.09
N LEU A 356 -0.61 -0.77 10.99
CA LEU A 356 0.04 -1.43 12.13
C LEU A 356 0.42 -0.45 13.26
N LYS A 357 0.86 0.76 12.92
CA LYS A 357 1.14 1.83 13.90
C LYS A 357 -0.07 2.14 14.78
N PHE A 358 -1.27 2.05 14.24
CA PHE A 358 -2.52 2.27 14.97
C PHE A 358 -3.12 0.98 15.54
N ASN A 359 -2.36 -0.13 15.56
CA ASN A 359 -2.78 -1.44 16.07
C ASN A 359 -3.94 -2.08 15.29
N ALA A 360 -4.07 -1.78 13.98
CA ALA A 360 -4.93 -2.60 13.13
C ALA A 360 -4.34 -4.01 13.02
N GLU A 361 -5.18 -5.01 13.15
CA GLU A 361 -4.79 -6.40 12.93
C GLU A 361 -4.88 -6.75 11.45
N LEU A 362 -3.80 -7.29 10.87
CA LEU A 362 -3.69 -7.60 9.45
C LEU A 362 -3.40 -9.10 9.26
N LEU A 363 -4.39 -9.86 8.82
CA LEU A 363 -4.18 -11.27 8.42
C LEU A 363 -3.79 -11.33 6.95
N VAL A 364 -2.73 -12.06 6.62
CA VAL A 364 -2.30 -12.36 5.26
C VAL A 364 -2.40 -13.85 4.97
N ALA A 365 -2.43 -14.21 3.69
CA ALA A 365 -2.65 -15.59 3.24
C ALA A 365 -3.96 -16.21 3.80
N ARG A 366 -5.00 -15.38 4.00
CA ARG A 366 -6.30 -15.79 4.52
C ARG A 366 -7.44 -15.25 3.66
N SER A 367 -8.45 -16.08 3.44
CA SER A 367 -9.63 -15.70 2.66
C SER A 367 -10.88 -15.70 3.54
N VAL A 368 -11.75 -14.70 3.33
CA VAL A 368 -13.13 -14.76 3.79
C VAL A 368 -13.91 -15.57 2.76
N VAL A 369 -14.62 -16.59 3.20
CA VAL A 369 -15.37 -17.52 2.33
C VAL A 369 -16.88 -17.37 2.47
N ALA A 370 -17.36 -16.79 3.56
CA ALA A 370 -18.77 -16.48 3.78
C ALA A 370 -18.95 -15.33 4.76
N ILE A 371 -20.08 -14.67 4.67
CA ILE A 371 -20.58 -13.72 5.66
C ILE A 371 -22.02 -14.15 5.96
N ASP A 372 -22.30 -14.41 7.23
CA ASP A 372 -23.64 -14.63 7.74
C ASP A 372 -24.11 -13.29 8.35
N PRO A 373 -25.02 -12.56 7.70
CA PRO A 373 -25.50 -11.27 8.21
C PRO A 373 -26.27 -11.43 9.53
N GLY A 374 -26.06 -10.48 10.44
CA GLY A 374 -26.91 -10.32 11.61
C GLY A 374 -28.28 -9.73 11.24
N ASP A 375 -29.22 -9.79 12.17
CA ASP A 375 -30.54 -9.16 12.02
C ASP A 375 -30.49 -7.71 12.53
N ALA A 376 -30.41 -6.76 11.61
CA ALA A 376 -30.35 -5.33 11.95
C ALA A 376 -31.65 -4.78 12.59
N THR A 377 -32.76 -5.54 12.54
CA THR A 377 -34.01 -5.18 13.21
C THR A 377 -34.03 -5.61 14.68
N SER A 378 -33.08 -6.48 15.08
CA SER A 378 -32.88 -6.93 16.47
C SER A 378 -31.48 -6.49 16.94
N PRO A 379 -31.35 -5.44 17.76
CA PRO A 379 -30.04 -4.94 18.19
C PRO A 379 -29.14 -5.98 18.87
N GLU A 380 -29.74 -7.01 19.50
CA GLU A 380 -29.00 -8.10 20.14
C GLU A 380 -28.43 -9.10 19.12
N GLU A 381 -29.02 -9.19 17.92
CA GLU A 381 -28.65 -10.10 16.84
C GLU A 381 -28.03 -9.37 15.63
N ALA A 382 -27.75 -8.07 15.77
CA ALA A 382 -27.23 -7.23 14.68
C ALA A 382 -25.78 -7.55 14.25
N ALA A 383 -25.04 -8.33 15.07
CA ALA A 383 -23.67 -8.67 14.77
C ALA A 383 -23.56 -9.68 13.61
N HIS A 384 -22.66 -9.41 12.67
CA HIS A 384 -22.37 -10.32 11.56
C HIS A 384 -21.36 -11.40 11.95
N THR A 385 -21.42 -12.55 11.30
CA THR A 385 -20.39 -13.58 11.39
C THR A 385 -19.61 -13.64 10.08
N VAL A 386 -18.29 -13.45 10.15
CA VAL A 386 -17.36 -13.62 9.04
C VAL A 386 -16.68 -14.98 9.16
N VAL A 387 -16.71 -15.78 8.09
CA VAL A 387 -16.13 -17.13 8.06
C VAL A 387 -14.88 -17.11 7.21
N LEU A 388 -13.77 -17.60 7.77
CA LEU A 388 -12.50 -17.74 7.09
C LEU A 388 -12.37 -19.10 6.40
N ASP A 389 -11.36 -19.24 5.56
CA ASP A 389 -11.06 -20.42 4.73
C ASP A 389 -10.69 -21.71 5.50
N ASP A 390 -10.60 -21.66 6.83
CA ASP A 390 -10.41 -22.79 7.73
C ASP A 390 -11.59 -22.98 8.69
N ASP A 391 -12.76 -22.47 8.33
CA ASP A 391 -13.98 -22.47 9.13
C ASP A 391 -13.91 -21.66 10.44
N THR A 392 -12.84 -20.87 10.65
CA THR A 392 -12.77 -19.90 11.75
C THR A 392 -13.91 -18.88 11.61
N ARG A 393 -14.70 -18.71 12.67
CA ARG A 393 -15.85 -17.79 12.72
C ARG A 393 -15.52 -16.58 13.59
N LEU A 394 -15.69 -15.39 13.03
CA LEU A 394 -15.42 -14.12 13.69
C LEU A 394 -16.71 -13.33 13.80
N THR A 395 -16.99 -12.81 14.97
CA THR A 395 -18.14 -11.91 15.19
C THR A 395 -17.71 -10.47 14.99
N THR A 396 -18.49 -9.69 14.26
CA THR A 396 -18.19 -8.27 14.03
C THR A 396 -19.47 -7.44 13.96
N LYS A 397 -19.38 -6.18 14.39
CA LYS A 397 -20.51 -5.23 14.33
C LYS A 397 -20.69 -4.65 12.91
N ALA A 398 -19.61 -4.54 12.15
CA ALA A 398 -19.66 -4.06 10.78
C ALA A 398 -18.66 -4.80 9.89
N VAL A 399 -18.94 -4.85 8.58
CA VAL A 399 -18.06 -5.43 7.56
C VAL A 399 -17.82 -4.39 6.47
N ILE A 400 -16.56 -4.27 5.99
CA ILE A 400 -16.22 -3.47 4.81
C ILE A 400 -15.70 -4.40 3.71
N LEU A 401 -16.44 -4.50 2.61
CA LEU A 401 -16.05 -5.22 1.41
C LEU A 401 -15.11 -4.35 0.58
N ALA A 402 -13.83 -4.68 0.57
CA ALA A 402 -12.76 -4.00 -0.15
C ALA A 402 -11.92 -4.99 -0.99
N ASN A 403 -12.51 -6.15 -1.33
CA ASN A 403 -11.85 -7.26 -2.04
C ASN A 403 -11.56 -6.96 -3.53
N GLY A 404 -11.93 -5.77 -4.01
CA GLY A 404 -11.56 -5.28 -5.32
C GLY A 404 -12.12 -6.12 -6.47
N VAL A 405 -11.30 -6.30 -7.52
CA VAL A 405 -11.66 -7.03 -8.74
C VAL A 405 -10.54 -7.98 -9.14
N GLN A 406 -10.86 -9.01 -9.91
CA GLN A 406 -9.90 -9.93 -10.50
C GLN A 406 -9.74 -9.73 -12.00
N TRP A 407 -8.54 -10.00 -12.52
CA TRP A 407 -8.28 -9.93 -13.96
C TRP A 407 -9.13 -10.93 -14.73
N ARG A 408 -9.71 -10.45 -15.82
CA ARG A 408 -10.33 -11.34 -16.78
C ARG A 408 -9.27 -12.18 -17.46
N THR A 409 -9.54 -13.46 -17.63
CA THR A 409 -8.67 -14.37 -18.37
C THR A 409 -9.10 -14.48 -19.82
N LEU A 410 -8.13 -14.67 -20.73
CA LEU A 410 -8.38 -14.95 -22.14
C LEU A 410 -8.61 -16.46 -22.32
N ASP A 411 -9.74 -16.81 -22.91
CA ASP A 411 -10.02 -18.19 -23.36
C ASP A 411 -9.54 -18.39 -24.82
N THR A 412 -8.25 -18.12 -25.03
CA THR A 412 -7.61 -18.22 -26.34
C THR A 412 -6.67 -19.43 -26.34
N PRO A 413 -6.65 -20.26 -27.41
CA PRO A 413 -5.79 -21.43 -27.48
C PRO A 413 -4.33 -21.13 -27.13
N GLY A 414 -3.74 -21.95 -26.25
CA GLY A 414 -2.36 -21.83 -25.79
C GLY A 414 -2.14 -20.87 -24.61
N ILE A 415 -3.02 -19.88 -24.40
CA ILE A 415 -2.86 -18.87 -23.35
C ILE A 415 -2.78 -19.50 -21.96
N LYS A 416 -3.76 -20.33 -21.59
CA LYS A 416 -3.79 -20.97 -20.26
C LYS A 416 -2.55 -21.83 -20.00
N ARG A 417 -2.09 -22.58 -20.99
CA ARG A 417 -0.91 -23.44 -20.86
C ARG A 417 0.38 -22.67 -20.72
N LEU A 418 0.47 -21.50 -21.36
CA LEU A 418 1.64 -20.64 -21.38
C LEU A 418 1.58 -19.51 -20.32
N THR A 419 0.53 -19.48 -19.49
CA THR A 419 0.47 -18.54 -18.35
C THR A 419 1.59 -18.85 -17.37
N GLY A 420 2.37 -17.83 -16.98
CA GLY A 420 3.61 -17.97 -16.24
C GLY A 420 4.84 -18.33 -17.11
N HIS A 421 4.62 -18.79 -18.34
CA HIS A 421 5.64 -19.23 -19.27
C HIS A 421 5.73 -18.31 -20.51
N GLY A 422 5.75 -17.01 -20.29
CA GLY A 422 5.75 -15.98 -21.33
C GLY A 422 4.38 -15.33 -21.55
N VAL A 423 3.29 -15.81 -20.93
CA VAL A 423 2.00 -15.13 -20.91
C VAL A 423 1.69 -14.67 -19.48
N TYR A 424 1.43 -13.39 -19.29
CA TYR A 424 1.25 -12.76 -17.99
C TYR A 424 -0.01 -11.91 -17.94
N TYR A 425 -0.73 -11.94 -16.82
CA TYR A 425 -1.86 -11.04 -16.52
C TYR A 425 -1.41 -9.93 -15.60
N GLY A 426 -1.46 -8.69 -16.08
CA GLY A 426 -0.83 -7.57 -15.40
C GLY A 426 0.66 -7.43 -15.75
N ALA A 427 1.34 -6.50 -15.10
CA ALA A 427 2.78 -6.33 -15.21
C ALA A 427 3.35 -6.09 -13.80
N ALA A 428 3.85 -7.12 -13.17
CA ALA A 428 4.62 -7.00 -11.95
C ALA A 428 6.05 -6.52 -12.28
N GLY A 429 6.70 -5.87 -11.31
CA GLY A 429 8.06 -5.33 -11.52
C GLY A 429 9.11 -6.40 -11.82
N THR A 430 8.85 -7.65 -11.44
CA THR A 430 9.74 -8.81 -11.65
C THR A 430 9.76 -9.27 -13.10
N GLU A 431 8.61 -9.27 -13.80
CA GLU A 431 8.55 -9.70 -15.21
C GLU A 431 9.20 -8.69 -16.15
N ALA A 432 9.26 -7.41 -15.79
CA ALA A 432 9.93 -6.40 -16.60
C ALA A 432 11.43 -6.70 -16.78
N PHE A 433 12.10 -7.27 -15.79
CA PHE A 433 13.50 -7.69 -15.93
C PHE A 433 13.65 -8.96 -16.76
N ALA A 434 12.68 -9.87 -16.70
CA ALA A 434 12.71 -11.14 -17.45
C ALA A 434 12.55 -10.93 -18.97
N VAL A 435 12.01 -9.79 -19.41
CA VAL A 435 11.79 -9.46 -20.83
C VAL A 435 12.89 -8.57 -21.44
N ARG A 436 14.06 -8.47 -20.78
CA ARG A 436 15.17 -7.68 -21.31
C ARG A 436 15.63 -8.19 -22.68
N GLY A 437 15.59 -7.31 -23.69
CA GLY A 437 15.96 -7.65 -25.06
C GLY A 437 14.96 -8.56 -25.78
N CYS A 438 13.77 -8.77 -25.23
CA CYS A 438 12.71 -9.58 -25.83
C CYS A 438 11.74 -8.73 -26.65
N ARG A 439 11.06 -9.37 -27.61
CA ARG A 439 9.91 -8.83 -28.33
C ARG A 439 8.64 -9.09 -27.52
N VAL A 440 8.05 -8.03 -27.02
CA VAL A 440 6.91 -8.08 -26.12
C VAL A 440 5.64 -7.66 -26.86
N HIS A 441 4.58 -8.43 -26.71
CA HIS A 441 3.24 -8.02 -27.10
C HIS A 441 2.38 -7.75 -25.86
N LEU A 442 1.46 -6.78 -25.98
CA LEU A 442 0.60 -6.35 -24.89
C LEU A 442 -0.83 -6.20 -25.41
N ILE A 443 -1.79 -6.91 -24.82
CA ILE A 443 -3.21 -6.79 -25.14
C ILE A 443 -3.86 -5.78 -24.20
N GLY A 444 -4.43 -4.72 -24.75
CA GLY A 444 -5.19 -3.74 -23.99
C GLY A 444 -5.05 -2.32 -24.52
N GLY A 445 -6.04 -1.48 -24.22
CA GLY A 445 -6.09 -0.08 -24.65
C GLY A 445 -6.37 0.91 -23.51
N GLY A 446 -6.43 0.47 -22.25
CA GLY A 446 -6.66 1.33 -21.08
C GLY A 446 -5.38 1.87 -20.43
N ASN A 447 -5.53 2.71 -19.41
CA ASN A 447 -4.40 3.31 -18.70
C ASN A 447 -3.40 2.28 -18.15
N SER A 448 -3.89 1.16 -17.58
CA SER A 448 -3.02 0.09 -17.07
C SER A 448 -2.15 -0.52 -18.17
N ALA A 449 -2.71 -0.73 -19.37
CA ALA A 449 -1.97 -1.22 -20.52
C ALA A 449 -0.89 -0.22 -20.96
N GLY A 450 -1.22 1.07 -21.00
CA GLY A 450 -0.28 2.13 -21.36
C GLY A 450 0.87 2.27 -20.37
N GLN A 451 0.58 2.23 -19.08
CA GLN A 451 1.61 2.26 -18.02
C GLN A 451 2.54 1.05 -18.10
N ALA A 452 1.97 -0.13 -18.36
CA ALA A 452 2.76 -1.34 -18.57
C ALA A 452 3.66 -1.21 -19.82
N ALA A 453 3.13 -0.74 -20.93
CA ALA A 453 3.92 -0.53 -22.15
C ALA A 453 5.07 0.45 -21.93
N MET A 454 4.84 1.55 -21.21
CA MET A 454 5.89 2.49 -20.81
C MET A 454 7.00 1.79 -20.02
N ARG A 455 6.62 1.00 -19.00
CA ARG A 455 7.59 0.29 -18.15
C ARG A 455 8.36 -0.78 -18.93
N LEU A 456 7.66 -1.58 -19.71
CA LEU A 456 8.27 -2.66 -20.50
C LEU A 456 9.23 -2.12 -21.56
N SER A 457 8.93 -0.94 -22.15
CA SER A 457 9.79 -0.29 -23.13
C SER A 457 11.19 0.07 -22.63
N ASP A 458 11.38 0.17 -21.31
CA ASP A 458 12.69 0.46 -20.71
C ASP A 458 13.63 -0.78 -20.73
N TYR A 459 13.08 -1.98 -20.94
CA TYR A 459 13.82 -3.25 -20.88
C TYR A 459 13.72 -4.06 -22.17
N ALA A 460 12.56 -4.08 -22.82
CA ALA A 460 12.30 -4.88 -24.00
C ALA A 460 12.98 -4.32 -25.26
N GLU A 461 13.30 -5.19 -26.21
CA GLU A 461 13.72 -4.80 -27.56
C GLU A 461 12.61 -4.01 -28.25
N SER A 462 11.38 -4.54 -28.20
CA SER A 462 10.20 -3.89 -28.75
C SER A 462 8.95 -4.22 -27.94
N VAL A 463 7.99 -3.29 -27.86
CA VAL A 463 6.67 -3.48 -27.25
C VAL A 463 5.60 -3.17 -28.28
N THR A 464 4.79 -4.16 -28.64
CA THR A 464 3.65 -3.98 -29.54
C THR A 464 2.35 -4.05 -28.75
N MET A 465 1.62 -2.94 -28.68
CA MET A 465 0.29 -2.88 -28.06
C MET A 465 -0.78 -3.32 -29.08
N LEU A 466 -1.50 -4.38 -28.75
CA LEU A 466 -2.60 -4.93 -29.55
C LEU A 466 -3.93 -4.40 -28.97
N VAL A 467 -4.55 -3.50 -29.70
CA VAL A 467 -5.78 -2.81 -29.29
C VAL A 467 -6.93 -3.24 -30.18
N ARG A 468 -7.95 -3.87 -29.58
CA ARG A 468 -9.13 -4.34 -30.30
C ARG A 468 -9.96 -3.19 -30.90
N GLY A 469 -10.02 -2.06 -30.22
CA GLY A 469 -10.73 -0.86 -30.64
C GLY A 469 -10.01 -0.08 -31.76
N PRO A 470 -10.66 0.96 -32.30
CA PRO A 470 -10.10 1.79 -33.37
C PRO A 470 -9.06 2.79 -32.89
N SER A 471 -8.99 3.09 -31.60
CA SER A 471 -8.03 4.03 -31.01
C SER A 471 -7.86 3.82 -29.51
N LEU A 472 -6.81 4.40 -28.93
CA LEU A 472 -6.58 4.46 -27.49
C LEU A 472 -7.41 5.55 -26.78
N ALA A 473 -7.83 6.59 -27.51
CA ALA A 473 -8.46 7.77 -26.93
C ALA A 473 -9.78 7.50 -26.18
N ALA A 474 -10.44 6.37 -26.48
CA ALA A 474 -11.68 5.99 -25.82
C ALA A 474 -11.48 5.49 -24.36
N SER A 475 -10.28 5.00 -24.02
CA SER A 475 -10.04 4.30 -22.75
C SER A 475 -8.72 4.66 -22.05
N MET A 476 -7.87 5.49 -22.67
CA MET A 476 -6.58 5.90 -22.16
C MET A 476 -6.50 7.43 -22.04
N SER A 477 -5.89 7.92 -20.96
CA SER A 477 -5.67 9.36 -20.77
C SER A 477 -4.73 9.93 -21.85
N GLN A 478 -5.02 11.16 -22.31
CA GLN A 478 -4.23 11.83 -23.34
C GLN A 478 -2.76 11.99 -22.94
N TYR A 479 -2.50 12.26 -21.67
CA TYR A 479 -1.14 12.33 -21.12
C TYR A 479 -0.35 11.06 -21.41
N LEU A 480 -0.92 9.89 -21.15
CA LEU A 480 -0.25 8.61 -21.34
C LEU A 480 -0.08 8.27 -22.83
N ILE A 481 -1.05 8.62 -23.67
CA ILE A 481 -0.94 8.49 -25.14
C ILE A 481 0.25 9.31 -25.65
N ASN A 482 0.40 10.55 -25.15
CA ASN A 482 1.52 11.41 -25.54
C ASN A 482 2.87 10.84 -25.06
N GLN A 483 2.94 10.25 -23.88
CA GLN A 483 4.16 9.59 -23.40
C GLN A 483 4.53 8.36 -24.26
N LEU A 484 3.56 7.50 -24.59
CA LEU A 484 3.78 6.34 -25.44
C LEU A 484 4.34 6.75 -26.83
N ALA A 485 3.86 7.85 -27.38
CA ALA A 485 4.33 8.38 -28.66
C ALA A 485 5.81 8.83 -28.65
N THR A 486 6.40 9.08 -27.48
CA THR A 486 7.84 9.42 -27.35
C THR A 486 8.76 8.20 -27.35
N LYS A 487 8.23 6.98 -27.20
CA LYS A 487 9.02 5.75 -27.12
C LYS A 487 9.23 5.15 -28.49
N ALA A 488 10.49 5.13 -28.96
CA ALA A 488 10.84 4.65 -30.30
C ALA A 488 10.59 3.14 -30.51
N ASN A 489 10.63 2.36 -29.42
CA ASN A 489 10.43 0.90 -29.43
C ASN A 489 9.00 0.47 -29.06
N VAL A 490 8.03 1.41 -28.96
CA VAL A 490 6.62 1.09 -28.73
C VAL A 490 5.83 1.27 -30.02
N THR A 491 5.10 0.23 -30.43
CA THR A 491 4.19 0.24 -31.56
C THR A 491 2.75 0.00 -31.08
N ILE A 492 1.79 0.78 -31.60
CA ILE A 492 0.37 0.64 -31.28
C ILE A 492 -0.37 0.14 -32.52
N GLU A 493 -0.98 -1.04 -32.42
CA GLU A 493 -1.79 -1.63 -33.47
C GLU A 493 -3.26 -1.69 -33.05
N THR A 494 -4.08 -0.95 -33.76
CA THR A 494 -5.54 -0.96 -33.58
C THR A 494 -6.18 -2.05 -34.44
N HIS A 495 -7.43 -2.43 -34.09
CA HIS A 495 -8.14 -3.56 -34.72
C HIS A 495 -7.29 -4.85 -34.72
N ALA A 496 -6.57 -5.08 -33.61
CA ALA A 496 -5.68 -6.22 -33.42
C ALA A 496 -6.19 -7.15 -32.31
N GLU A 497 -6.11 -8.45 -32.55
CA GLU A 497 -6.59 -9.50 -31.64
C GLU A 497 -5.68 -10.73 -31.70
N VAL A 498 -5.36 -11.30 -30.52
CA VAL A 498 -4.61 -12.56 -30.43
C VAL A 498 -5.58 -13.73 -30.61
N LEU A 499 -5.28 -14.60 -31.55
CA LEU A 499 -6.07 -15.79 -31.90
C LEU A 499 -5.54 -17.08 -31.28
N ALA A 500 -4.22 -17.17 -31.06
CA ALA A 500 -3.57 -18.27 -30.39
C ALA A 500 -2.18 -17.87 -29.88
N ALA A 501 -1.70 -18.56 -28.84
CA ALA A 501 -0.31 -18.50 -28.36
C ALA A 501 0.38 -19.83 -28.62
N GLU A 502 1.57 -19.77 -29.22
CA GLU A 502 2.38 -20.92 -29.65
C GLU A 502 3.67 -21.01 -28.85
N GLY A 503 4.10 -22.21 -28.56
CA GLY A 503 5.33 -22.54 -27.87
C GLY A 503 5.23 -23.87 -27.16
N SER A 504 6.33 -24.50 -26.87
CA SER A 504 6.37 -25.80 -26.18
C SER A 504 6.43 -25.62 -24.67
N SER A 505 7.53 -25.16 -24.14
CA SER A 505 7.76 -24.88 -22.71
C SER A 505 7.59 -23.40 -22.35
N ARG A 506 7.67 -22.49 -23.33
CA ARG A 506 7.48 -21.06 -23.17
C ARG A 506 6.82 -20.47 -24.41
N LEU A 507 6.39 -19.22 -24.34
CA LEU A 507 5.86 -18.50 -25.49
C LEU A 507 6.96 -18.29 -26.53
N GLU A 508 6.67 -18.63 -27.80
CA GLU A 508 7.56 -18.49 -28.94
C GLU A 508 6.95 -17.60 -30.03
N ALA A 509 5.63 -17.67 -30.21
CA ALA A 509 4.91 -16.88 -31.19
C ALA A 509 3.44 -16.69 -30.85
N LEU A 510 2.83 -15.72 -31.50
CA LEU A 510 1.40 -15.40 -31.44
C LEU A 510 0.80 -15.48 -32.83
N GLN A 511 -0.40 -16.04 -32.93
CA GLN A 511 -1.29 -15.86 -34.07
C GLN A 511 -2.13 -14.62 -33.84
N ILE A 512 -1.99 -13.61 -34.68
CA ILE A 512 -2.66 -12.31 -34.52
C ILE A 512 -3.50 -12.01 -35.74
N ALA A 513 -4.73 -11.51 -35.52
CA ALA A 513 -5.56 -10.92 -36.56
C ALA A 513 -5.42 -9.40 -36.50
N THR A 514 -5.10 -8.74 -37.60
CA THR A 514 -4.89 -7.28 -37.66
C THR A 514 -5.75 -6.60 -38.71
N GLY A 515 -6.09 -5.36 -38.45
CA GLY A 515 -6.85 -4.49 -39.33
C GLY A 515 -8.31 -4.88 -39.55
N PRO A 516 -9.07 -4.06 -40.29
CA PRO A 516 -10.51 -4.32 -40.56
C PRO A 516 -10.78 -5.62 -41.33
N SER A 517 -9.83 -6.06 -42.16
CA SER A 517 -9.90 -7.31 -42.95
C SER A 517 -9.57 -8.55 -42.11
N ARG A 518 -9.20 -8.40 -40.84
CA ARG A 518 -8.78 -9.49 -39.93
C ARG A 518 -7.68 -10.37 -40.54
N ARG A 519 -6.67 -9.74 -41.17
CA ARG A 519 -5.53 -10.45 -41.74
C ARG A 519 -4.82 -11.22 -40.63
N ARG A 520 -4.70 -12.53 -40.82
CA ARG A 520 -4.01 -13.42 -39.88
C ARG A 520 -2.53 -13.48 -40.21
N GLU A 521 -1.70 -13.34 -39.16
CA GLU A 521 -0.26 -13.47 -39.28
C GLU A 521 0.32 -14.12 -38.01
N ARG A 522 1.43 -14.82 -38.20
CA ARG A 522 2.22 -15.37 -37.12
C ARG A 522 3.35 -14.40 -36.82
N ARG A 523 3.47 -14.01 -35.54
CA ARG A 523 4.55 -13.14 -35.09
C ARG A 523 5.33 -13.80 -33.96
N GLU A 524 6.63 -13.72 -34.02
CA GLU A 524 7.49 -14.14 -32.93
C GLU A 524 7.29 -13.23 -31.72
N SER A 525 7.20 -13.82 -30.55
CA SER A 525 6.96 -13.12 -29.28
C SER A 525 7.51 -13.95 -28.13
N GLU A 526 8.36 -13.37 -27.34
CA GLU A 526 8.90 -14.02 -26.14
C GLU A 526 8.03 -13.75 -24.90
N ALA A 527 7.20 -12.67 -24.93
CA ALA A 527 6.27 -12.38 -23.85
C ALA A 527 4.98 -11.71 -24.34
N LEU A 528 3.87 -12.10 -23.72
CA LEU A 528 2.54 -11.53 -23.91
C LEU A 528 1.99 -11.05 -22.56
N PHE A 529 1.68 -9.76 -22.46
CA PHE A 529 1.01 -9.18 -21.31
C PHE A 529 -0.46 -8.90 -21.60
N VAL A 530 -1.37 -9.30 -20.70
CA VAL A 530 -2.81 -9.23 -20.92
C VAL A 530 -3.47 -8.24 -19.97
N PHE A 531 -4.06 -7.15 -20.53
CA PHE A 531 -4.75 -6.08 -19.81
C PHE A 531 -6.17 -5.88 -20.36
N ILE A 532 -7.03 -6.90 -20.21
CA ILE A 532 -8.40 -6.91 -20.78
C ILE A 532 -9.49 -6.57 -19.75
N GLY A 533 -9.10 -5.97 -18.64
CA GLY A 533 -9.99 -5.60 -17.56
C GLY A 533 -10.17 -6.70 -16.51
N ALA A 534 -11.09 -6.44 -15.59
CA ALA A 534 -11.32 -7.26 -14.42
C ALA A 534 -12.81 -7.44 -14.15
N HIS A 535 -13.17 -8.36 -13.27
CA HIS A 535 -14.51 -8.59 -12.76
C HIS A 535 -14.51 -8.64 -11.23
N ALA A 536 -15.62 -8.30 -10.63
CA ALA A 536 -15.79 -8.40 -9.18
C ALA A 536 -16.03 -9.87 -8.79
N GLU A 537 -15.25 -10.37 -7.82
CA GLU A 537 -15.39 -11.74 -7.30
C GLU A 537 -16.28 -11.70 -6.06
N THR A 538 -17.59 -11.77 -6.29
CA THR A 538 -18.63 -11.56 -5.27
C THR A 538 -19.64 -12.70 -5.19
N ALA A 539 -19.40 -13.82 -5.88
CA ALA A 539 -20.31 -14.98 -5.91
C ALA A 539 -20.46 -15.63 -4.51
N TRP A 540 -19.47 -15.49 -3.65
CA TRP A 540 -19.44 -16.00 -2.28
C TRP A 540 -20.23 -15.14 -1.27
N LEU A 541 -20.60 -13.92 -1.65
CA LEU A 541 -21.36 -13.00 -0.78
C LEU A 541 -22.81 -13.48 -0.62
N PRO A 542 -23.47 -13.12 0.48
CA PRO A 542 -24.87 -13.48 0.75
C PRO A 542 -25.79 -13.13 -0.43
N PRO A 543 -26.82 -13.95 -0.71
CA PRO A 543 -27.69 -13.75 -1.87
C PRO A 543 -28.56 -12.48 -1.77
N ASN A 544 -28.87 -12.01 -0.55
CA ASN A 544 -29.60 -10.78 -0.29
C ASN A 544 -28.74 -9.52 -0.45
N LEU A 545 -27.41 -9.66 -0.66
CA LEU A 545 -26.54 -8.55 -0.98
C LEU A 545 -26.66 -8.25 -2.48
N ILE A 546 -27.27 -7.10 -2.82
CA ILE A 546 -27.59 -6.72 -4.19
C ILE A 546 -26.31 -6.39 -4.98
N ARG A 547 -26.25 -6.95 -6.18
CA ARG A 547 -25.16 -6.78 -7.16
C ARG A 547 -25.74 -6.41 -8.52
N ASP A 548 -24.95 -5.70 -9.30
CA ASP A 548 -25.29 -5.45 -10.70
C ASP A 548 -25.10 -6.73 -11.57
N GLN A 549 -25.37 -6.61 -12.83
CA GLN A 549 -25.25 -7.72 -13.80
C GLN A 549 -23.80 -8.21 -14.03
N TRP A 550 -22.80 -7.45 -13.57
CA TRP A 550 -21.38 -7.79 -13.68
C TRP A 550 -20.76 -8.24 -12.34
N GLY A 551 -21.58 -8.31 -11.29
CA GLY A 551 -21.17 -8.74 -9.96
C GLY A 551 -20.66 -7.62 -9.04
N TYR A 552 -20.69 -6.35 -9.45
CA TYR A 552 -20.31 -5.25 -8.56
C TYR A 552 -21.36 -5.01 -7.48
N VAL A 553 -20.91 -4.69 -6.26
CA VAL A 553 -21.77 -4.48 -5.10
C VAL A 553 -22.44 -3.12 -5.18
N CYS A 554 -23.77 -3.09 -5.14
CA CYS A 554 -24.55 -1.86 -5.11
C CYS A 554 -24.61 -1.28 -3.70
N THR A 555 -24.58 0.06 -3.58
CA THR A 555 -24.55 0.76 -2.29
C THR A 555 -25.42 2.02 -2.32
N GLY A 556 -25.85 2.48 -1.15
CA GLY A 556 -26.57 3.74 -0.99
C GLY A 556 -27.84 3.80 -1.84
N ARG A 557 -27.95 4.85 -2.66
CA ARG A 557 -29.13 5.07 -3.49
C ARG A 557 -29.36 3.98 -4.52
N ASP A 558 -28.29 3.41 -5.11
CA ASP A 558 -28.43 2.32 -6.08
C ASP A 558 -29.16 1.10 -5.49
N VAL A 559 -29.04 0.88 -4.17
CA VAL A 559 -29.77 -0.16 -3.46
C VAL A 559 -31.27 0.14 -3.44
N MET A 560 -31.66 1.38 -3.11
CA MET A 560 -33.06 1.80 -3.05
C MET A 560 -33.72 1.69 -4.43
N ASP A 561 -33.06 2.25 -5.46
CA ASP A 561 -33.55 2.21 -6.84
C ASP A 561 -33.77 0.75 -7.33
N LEU A 562 -32.84 -0.16 -7.00
CA LEU A 562 -32.94 -1.58 -7.40
C LEU A 562 -33.94 -2.39 -6.56
N LEU A 563 -34.17 -2.05 -5.29
CA LEU A 563 -35.22 -2.68 -4.48
C LEU A 563 -36.60 -2.34 -5.03
N GLU A 564 -36.83 -1.07 -5.42
CA GLU A 564 -38.07 -0.61 -6.04
C GLU A 564 -38.30 -1.28 -7.42
N GLU A 565 -37.26 -1.29 -8.29
CA GLU A 565 -37.38 -1.86 -9.65
C GLU A 565 -37.61 -3.37 -9.68
N ARG A 566 -37.04 -4.13 -8.74
CA ARG A 566 -37.08 -5.60 -8.74
C ARG A 566 -38.18 -6.18 -7.88
N GLU A 567 -38.95 -5.37 -7.17
CA GLU A 567 -39.87 -5.84 -6.12
C GLU A 567 -39.17 -6.82 -5.12
N ALA A 568 -37.87 -6.61 -4.90
CA ALA A 568 -36.95 -7.55 -4.25
C ALA A 568 -36.94 -7.44 -2.73
N GLY A 569 -37.98 -6.84 -2.13
CA GLY A 569 -38.08 -6.60 -0.70
C GLY A 569 -38.00 -5.12 -0.33
N THR A 570 -37.95 -4.83 0.95
CA THR A 570 -37.85 -3.48 1.50
C THR A 570 -36.55 -3.33 2.29
N TRP A 571 -35.98 -2.14 2.29
CA TRP A 571 -34.91 -1.79 3.21
C TRP A 571 -35.41 -1.90 4.67
N PRO A 572 -34.70 -2.61 5.58
CA PRO A 572 -35.26 -2.99 6.87
C PRO A 572 -35.25 -1.89 7.93
N LEU A 573 -34.54 -0.78 7.72
CA LEU A 573 -34.41 0.30 8.70
C LEU A 573 -35.25 1.52 8.29
N GLU A 574 -35.62 2.38 9.26
CA GLU A 574 -36.37 3.61 8.99
C GLU A 574 -35.56 4.66 8.19
N ARG A 575 -34.23 4.68 8.38
CA ARG A 575 -33.33 5.53 7.60
C ARG A 575 -32.97 4.89 6.26
N ASP A 576 -32.59 5.71 5.30
CA ASP A 576 -31.99 5.23 4.05
C ASP A 576 -30.61 4.61 4.30
N PRO A 577 -30.13 3.71 3.41
CA PRO A 577 -28.77 3.20 3.49
C PRO A 577 -27.75 4.32 3.32
N TYR A 578 -26.67 4.31 4.10
CA TYR A 578 -25.56 5.24 3.91
C TYR A 578 -24.92 5.08 2.52
N LEU A 579 -24.21 6.11 2.05
CA LEU A 579 -23.66 6.17 0.69
C LEU A 579 -22.89 4.90 0.27
N LEU A 580 -22.12 4.31 1.20
CA LEU A 580 -21.33 3.10 0.94
C LEU A 580 -21.94 1.85 1.59
N GLU A 581 -23.10 1.94 2.18
CA GLU A 581 -23.80 0.80 2.80
C GLU A 581 -24.50 -0.03 1.72
N THR A 582 -24.39 -1.34 1.83
CA THR A 582 -25.00 -2.29 0.89
C THR A 582 -26.48 -2.49 1.21
N SER A 583 -27.16 -3.42 0.53
CA SER A 583 -28.52 -3.84 0.85
C SER A 583 -28.66 -4.60 2.18
N VAL A 584 -27.55 -4.84 2.86
CA VAL A 584 -27.50 -5.46 4.20
C VAL A 584 -26.94 -4.42 5.17
N PRO A 585 -27.75 -3.93 6.13
CA PRO A 585 -27.30 -2.94 7.11
C PRO A 585 -26.03 -3.39 7.84
N GLY A 586 -25.09 -2.45 8.08
CA GLY A 586 -23.81 -2.72 8.70
C GLY A 586 -22.76 -3.38 7.80
N ILE A 587 -23.12 -3.75 6.55
CA ILE A 587 -22.16 -4.18 5.54
C ILE A 587 -21.95 -3.06 4.53
N PHE A 588 -20.71 -2.60 4.42
CA PHE A 588 -20.28 -1.51 3.53
C PHE A 588 -19.44 -2.04 2.39
N SER A 589 -19.35 -1.30 1.29
CA SER A 589 -18.49 -1.63 0.15
C SER A 589 -17.68 -0.43 -0.29
N ALA A 590 -16.37 -0.61 -0.54
CA ALA A 590 -15.45 0.45 -0.93
C ALA A 590 -14.43 -0.02 -1.98
N GLY A 591 -14.02 0.87 -2.85
CA GLY A 591 -13.05 0.60 -3.91
C GLY A 591 -13.65 -0.12 -5.10
N ASP A 592 -12.80 -0.86 -5.81
CA ASP A 592 -13.11 -1.39 -7.15
C ASP A 592 -14.23 -2.42 -7.19
N VAL A 593 -14.57 -3.06 -6.08
CA VAL A 593 -15.67 -4.03 -5.98
C VAL A 593 -17.04 -3.35 -5.99
N ARG A 594 -17.10 -2.05 -5.64
CA ARG A 594 -18.35 -1.29 -5.58
C ARG A 594 -18.83 -0.88 -6.98
N HIS A 595 -20.15 -0.96 -7.20
CA HIS A 595 -20.81 -0.41 -8.39
C HIS A 595 -20.52 1.10 -8.51
N GLY A 596 -20.27 1.57 -9.72
CA GLY A 596 -20.02 3.00 -10.00
C GLY A 596 -18.72 3.57 -9.42
N SER A 597 -17.87 2.76 -8.77
CA SER A 597 -16.57 3.21 -8.25
C SER A 597 -15.63 3.66 -9.35
N ILE A 598 -14.93 4.77 -9.11
CA ILE A 598 -13.90 5.28 -10.00
C ILE A 598 -12.61 4.49 -9.76
N LYS A 599 -12.19 3.72 -10.76
CA LYS A 599 -11.01 2.82 -10.68
C LYS A 599 -9.71 3.60 -10.59
N ARG A 600 -9.46 4.22 -9.44
CA ARG A 600 -8.25 5.00 -9.12
C ARG A 600 -7.85 4.77 -7.66
N VAL A 601 -6.56 4.72 -7.39
CA VAL A 601 -6.02 4.54 -6.03
C VAL A 601 -6.56 5.60 -5.08
N ALA A 602 -6.52 6.88 -5.46
CA ALA A 602 -7.01 7.97 -4.62
C ALA A 602 -8.52 7.86 -4.30
N SER A 603 -9.34 7.45 -5.28
CA SER A 603 -10.78 7.22 -5.08
C SER A 603 -11.02 6.07 -4.10
N SER A 604 -10.29 4.95 -4.27
CA SER A 604 -10.38 3.80 -3.37
C SER A 604 -9.98 4.16 -1.94
N VAL A 605 -8.90 4.94 -1.76
CA VAL A 605 -8.47 5.44 -0.44
C VAL A 605 -9.55 6.33 0.18
N GLY A 606 -10.15 7.23 -0.61
CA GLY A 606 -11.26 8.09 -0.16
C GLY A 606 -12.49 7.29 0.26
N GLU A 607 -12.90 6.30 -0.55
CA GLU A 607 -14.02 5.43 -0.20
C GLU A 607 -13.74 4.60 1.08
N GLY A 608 -12.53 4.07 1.25
CA GLY A 608 -12.15 3.32 2.46
C GLY A 608 -12.23 4.17 3.72
N SER A 609 -11.77 5.43 3.67
CA SER A 609 -11.87 6.33 4.81
C SER A 609 -13.32 6.75 5.11
N MET A 610 -14.12 7.04 4.07
CA MET A 610 -15.54 7.36 4.23
C MET A 610 -16.35 6.18 4.80
N ALA A 611 -16.01 4.94 4.43
CA ALA A 611 -16.67 3.76 4.96
C ALA A 611 -16.55 3.69 6.48
N ILE A 612 -15.41 4.04 7.06
CA ILE A 612 -15.23 4.09 8.53
C ILE A 612 -16.12 5.15 9.17
N ALA A 613 -16.26 6.34 8.56
CA ALA A 613 -17.17 7.36 9.08
C ALA A 613 -18.62 6.84 9.11
N PHE A 614 -19.05 6.10 8.09
CA PHE A 614 -20.38 5.47 8.09
C PHE A 614 -20.49 4.29 9.07
N VAL A 615 -19.42 3.54 9.28
CA VAL A 615 -19.38 2.52 10.36
C VAL A 615 -19.61 3.17 11.71
N HIS A 616 -18.97 4.30 12.03
CA HIS A 616 -19.21 5.02 13.29
C HIS A 616 -20.67 5.47 13.43
N GLN A 617 -21.27 5.99 12.36
CA GLN A 617 -22.68 6.37 12.38
C GLN A 617 -23.58 5.17 12.63
N TYR A 618 -23.38 4.07 11.90
CA TYR A 618 -24.13 2.83 12.08
C TYR A 618 -24.03 2.27 13.51
N LEU A 619 -22.83 2.28 14.09
CA LEU A 619 -22.61 1.83 15.48
C LEU A 619 -23.27 2.74 16.50
N ALA A 620 -23.38 4.05 16.23
CA ALA A 620 -24.08 4.99 17.07
C ALA A 620 -25.60 4.76 17.03
N ASP A 621 -26.18 4.65 15.82
CA ASP A 621 -27.61 4.36 15.63
C ASP A 621 -28.01 3.06 16.32
N THR A 622 -27.23 1.99 16.17
CA THR A 622 -27.49 0.69 16.80
C THR A 622 -27.47 0.78 18.32
N ARG A 623 -26.55 1.58 18.91
CA ARG A 623 -26.50 1.80 20.36
C ARG A 623 -27.70 2.60 20.87
N GLU A 624 -28.14 3.62 20.15
CA GLU A 624 -29.33 4.42 20.50
C GLU A 624 -30.57 3.56 20.50
N THR A 625 -30.75 2.70 19.50
CA THR A 625 -31.86 1.74 19.43
C THR A 625 -31.85 0.77 20.62
N MET A 626 -30.69 0.18 20.96
CA MET A 626 -30.53 -0.69 22.14
C MET A 626 -30.89 0.01 23.45
N LEU A 627 -30.55 1.29 23.59
CA LEU A 627 -30.86 2.07 24.77
C LEU A 627 -32.36 2.39 24.86
N ALA A 628 -33.00 2.72 23.72
CA ALA A 628 -34.42 2.99 23.64
C ALA A 628 -35.24 1.76 24.02
N ASP A 629 -34.89 0.58 23.51
CA ASP A 629 -35.56 -0.69 23.81
C ASP A 629 -35.45 -1.07 25.30
N ARG A 630 -34.26 -0.85 25.91
CA ARG A 630 -34.05 -1.09 27.36
C ARG A 630 -34.82 -0.13 28.26
N VAL A 631 -35.22 1.04 27.77
CA VAL A 631 -36.01 2.02 28.51
C VAL A 631 -37.50 1.75 28.31
N ALA A 632 -37.89 1.12 27.20
CA ALA A 632 -39.30 0.80 26.88
C ALA A 632 -39.78 -0.55 27.46
N GLY A 633 -38.87 -1.48 27.77
CA GLY A 633 -39.16 -2.78 28.42
C GLY A 633 -38.85 -2.73 29.90
#